data_809565a7e0b8e1d068995dba55f571c3
#
_entry.id   809565a7e0b8e1d068995dba55f571c3
#
_cell.length_a   1.000
_cell.length_b   1.000
_cell.length_c   1.000
_cell.angle_alpha   90.00
_cell.angle_beta   90.00
_cell.angle_gamma   90.00
#
_symmetry.space_group_name_H-M   'P 1'
#
loop_
_entity.id
_entity.type
_entity.pdbx_description
1 polymer ?
#
loop_
_entity_poly.entity_id
_entity_poly.type
_entity_poly.pdbx_seq_one_letter_code
_entity_poly.pdbx_strand_id
1 'polypeptide(L)'
;NLYTGDVQGCNKNLPGGIRTGAAIATRDYYASGCYEVVAKVAPVLGACSAIWTFEYEEYDKDSEEYKNYPDQTGKLAIVNHEIDIELPTANADFDTPTFHAARFNTYEMENRSKSHFQTLPEAVDDGQWHTYRFDWHTGDANEQPRVDFYVDGQLLYTSYEHIPTPASRLWLGIWFPASKDSDGDGFGDTGWTGAADFDTAVF
;
A
#
# COMPACT_ATOMS: atom_id res chain seq x y z
N ASN A 1 -16.59 -8.16 -6.40
CA ASN A 1 -16.97 -6.81 -6.83
C ASN A 1 -15.67 -6.02 -7.02
N LEU A 2 -15.31 -5.73 -8.27
CA LEU A 2 -14.36 -4.69 -8.58
C LEU A 2 -14.96 -3.39 -8.06
N TYR A 3 -14.36 -2.80 -7.06
CA TYR A 3 -14.64 -1.42 -6.70
C TYR A 3 -13.89 -0.56 -7.73
N THR A 4 -14.55 -0.26 -8.82
CA THR A 4 -14.18 0.90 -9.61
C THR A 4 -14.64 2.06 -8.76
N GLY A 5 -13.72 2.72 -8.05
CA GLY A 5 -14.03 3.93 -7.31
C GLY A 5 -14.74 4.88 -8.27
N ASP A 6 -15.90 5.37 -7.85
CA ASP A 6 -16.61 6.40 -8.59
C ASP A 6 -15.67 7.59 -8.70
N VAL A 7 -15.09 7.76 -9.86
CA VAL A 7 -14.26 8.92 -10.16
C VAL A 7 -15.22 10.08 -10.40
N GLN A 8 -15.81 10.57 -9.31
CA GLN A 8 -16.62 11.76 -9.36
C GLN A 8 -15.74 12.92 -9.79
N GLY A 9 -15.99 13.43 -10.96
CA GLY A 9 -15.26 14.55 -11.53
C GLY A 9 -14.29 14.22 -12.65
N CYS A 10 -14.21 12.98 -13.11
CA CYS A 10 -13.47 12.67 -14.32
C CYS A 10 -14.02 13.45 -15.51
N ASN A 11 -13.34 14.51 -15.85
CA ASN A 11 -13.59 15.19 -17.12
C ASN A 11 -12.81 14.46 -18.22
N LYS A 12 -13.52 13.68 -19.04
CA LYS A 12 -12.94 12.91 -20.15
C LYS A 12 -12.25 13.78 -21.22
N ASN A 13 -12.31 15.09 -21.08
CA ASN A 13 -11.72 16.07 -22.01
C ASN A 13 -10.45 16.70 -21.47
N LEU A 14 -9.91 16.20 -20.34
CA LEU A 14 -8.67 16.73 -19.79
C LEU A 14 -7.46 16.29 -20.64
N PRO A 15 -6.57 17.22 -21.01
CA PRO A 15 -5.30 16.86 -21.58
C PRO A 15 -4.53 15.96 -20.61
N GLY A 16 -3.95 14.86 -21.10
CA GLY A 16 -3.18 13.93 -20.27
C GLY A 16 -3.98 12.79 -19.60
N GLY A 17 -5.34 12.83 -19.65
CA GLY A 17 -6.16 11.76 -19.10
C GLY A 17 -6.18 11.73 -17.57
N ILE A 18 -7.01 10.84 -17.03
CA ILE A 18 -7.09 10.56 -15.59
C ILE A 18 -6.63 9.15 -15.36
N ARG A 19 -5.71 8.97 -14.43
CA ARG A 19 -5.27 7.66 -13.99
C ARG A 19 -6.30 7.06 -13.06
N THR A 20 -6.67 5.83 -13.37
CA THR A 20 -7.61 5.08 -12.55
C THR A 20 -6.89 3.85 -12.01
N GLY A 21 -6.79 3.77 -10.70
CA GLY A 21 -6.41 2.55 -10.01
C GLY A 21 -7.58 1.59 -9.91
N ALA A 22 -7.28 0.36 -9.52
CA ALA A 22 -8.27 -0.64 -9.19
C ALA A 22 -7.81 -1.45 -7.99
N ALA A 23 -8.74 -1.82 -7.13
CA ALA A 23 -8.46 -2.69 -6.00
C ALA A 23 -9.59 -3.72 -5.83
N ILE A 24 -9.21 -4.89 -5.35
CA ILE A 24 -10.14 -5.92 -4.89
C ILE A 24 -9.83 -6.23 -3.42
N ALA A 25 -10.87 -6.62 -2.68
CA ALA A 25 -10.72 -7.01 -1.29
C ALA A 25 -11.44 -8.32 -1.00
N THR A 26 -10.94 -9.06 -0.02
CA THR A 26 -11.69 -10.19 0.54
C THR A 26 -12.96 -9.71 1.22
N ARG A 27 -13.97 -10.58 1.28
CA ARG A 27 -15.21 -10.28 2.02
C ARG A 27 -15.02 -10.50 3.52
N ASP A 28 -14.22 -11.50 3.85
CA ASP A 28 -13.97 -11.90 5.22
C ASP A 28 -12.72 -11.21 5.75
N TYR A 29 -12.64 -11.13 7.07
CA TYR A 29 -11.51 -10.59 7.82
C TYR A 29 -10.61 -11.74 8.25
N TYR A 30 -9.32 -11.50 8.20
CA TYR A 30 -8.29 -12.45 8.57
C TYR A 30 -7.32 -11.81 9.57
N ALA A 31 -6.77 -12.64 10.45
CA ALA A 31 -5.79 -12.22 11.45
C ALA A 31 -4.41 -12.84 11.16
N SER A 32 -3.62 -13.13 12.18
CA SER A 32 -2.29 -13.75 12.04
C SER A 32 -2.31 -14.93 11.07
N GLY A 33 -1.29 -14.98 10.21
CA GLY A 33 -1.15 -16.04 9.23
C GLY A 33 -0.16 -15.69 8.12
N CYS A 34 -0.06 -16.59 7.16
CA CYS A 34 0.74 -16.40 5.95
C CYS A 34 -0.17 -15.88 4.83
N TYR A 35 0.23 -14.79 4.22
CA TYR A 35 -0.46 -14.14 3.10
C TYR A 35 0.45 -14.14 1.91
N GLU A 36 0.11 -14.92 0.91
CA GLU A 36 0.91 -15.10 -0.29
C GLU A 36 0.09 -14.82 -1.54
N VAL A 37 0.66 -14.04 -2.44
CA VAL A 37 0.08 -13.70 -3.73
C VAL A 37 1.10 -13.93 -4.83
N VAL A 38 0.68 -14.61 -5.88
CA VAL A 38 1.46 -14.77 -7.11
C VAL A 38 0.90 -13.82 -8.14
N ALA A 39 1.70 -12.85 -8.56
CA ALA A 39 1.25 -11.79 -9.44
C ALA A 39 2.36 -11.33 -10.40
N LYS A 40 1.94 -10.65 -11.47
CA LYS A 40 2.80 -9.82 -12.30
C LYS A 40 2.54 -8.37 -11.94
N VAL A 41 3.60 -7.61 -11.73
CA VAL A 41 3.51 -6.17 -11.52
C VAL A 41 3.11 -5.50 -12.83
N ALA A 42 2.25 -4.49 -12.73
CA ALA A 42 1.92 -3.68 -13.89
C ALA A 42 3.12 -2.85 -14.33
N PRO A 43 3.63 -3.01 -15.56
CA PRO A 43 4.83 -2.33 -16.05
C PRO A 43 4.50 -0.89 -16.49
N VAL A 44 3.90 -0.10 -15.61
CA VAL A 44 3.46 1.27 -15.87
C VAL A 44 4.17 2.24 -14.95
N LEU A 45 4.88 3.19 -15.53
CA LEU A 45 5.58 4.21 -14.76
C LEU A 45 4.63 5.07 -13.93
N GLY A 46 5.03 5.39 -12.71
CA GLY A 46 4.26 6.14 -11.74
C GLY A 46 3.20 5.33 -10.99
N ALA A 47 3.00 4.06 -11.35
CA ALA A 47 2.09 3.17 -10.64
C ALA A 47 2.73 2.59 -9.37
N CYS A 48 1.88 2.17 -8.45
CA CYS A 48 2.20 1.30 -7.33
C CYS A 48 1.28 0.09 -7.37
N SER A 49 1.84 -1.10 -7.57
CA SER A 49 1.11 -2.35 -7.35
C SER A 49 1.25 -2.71 -5.88
N ALA A 50 0.15 -3.10 -5.23
CA ALA A 50 0.18 -3.34 -3.80
C ALA A 50 -0.63 -4.55 -3.37
N ILE A 51 -0.16 -5.16 -2.29
CA ILE A 51 -0.80 -6.23 -1.55
C ILE A 51 -0.81 -5.80 -0.10
N TRP A 52 -2.01 -5.65 0.50
CA TRP A 52 -2.07 -5.15 1.86
C TRP A 52 -3.23 -5.73 2.65
N THR A 53 -3.09 -5.75 3.97
CA THR A 53 -4.23 -5.88 4.87
C THR A 53 -4.69 -4.50 5.28
N PHE A 54 -6.00 -4.31 5.46
CA PHE A 54 -6.53 -2.99 5.78
C PHE A 54 -7.81 -3.08 6.61
N GLU A 55 -7.80 -2.36 7.72
CA GLU A 55 -8.96 -2.05 8.54
C GLU A 55 -8.86 -0.59 8.97
N TYR A 56 -9.87 0.21 8.61
CA TYR A 56 -9.83 1.64 8.78
C TYR A 56 -11.13 2.15 9.36
N GLU A 57 -11.04 2.89 10.45
CA GLU A 57 -12.17 3.54 11.08
C GLU A 57 -11.81 4.95 11.56
N GLU A 58 -12.79 5.84 11.53
CA GLU A 58 -12.66 7.21 12.03
C GLU A 58 -13.65 7.43 13.17
N TYR A 59 -13.16 7.89 14.31
CA TYR A 59 -13.98 8.25 15.46
C TYR A 59 -13.90 9.75 15.74
N ASP A 60 -15.04 10.42 15.73
CA ASP A 60 -15.14 11.83 16.09
C ASP A 60 -14.70 12.04 17.55
N LYS A 61 -14.05 13.19 17.83
CA LYS A 61 -13.59 13.55 19.19
C LYS A 61 -14.70 13.55 20.24
N ASP A 62 -15.96 13.71 19.81
CA ASP A 62 -17.12 13.72 20.69
C ASP A 62 -17.72 12.31 20.91
N SER A 63 -17.18 11.28 20.22
CA SER A 63 -17.59 9.88 20.41
C SER A 63 -16.97 9.25 21.66
N GLU A 64 -17.61 8.21 22.20
CA GLU A 64 -17.05 7.46 23.32
C GLU A 64 -15.82 6.66 22.88
N GLU A 65 -15.80 6.18 21.63
CA GLU A 65 -14.71 5.42 21.03
C GLU A 65 -13.41 6.23 20.96
N TYR A 66 -13.50 7.53 20.67
CA TYR A 66 -12.33 8.43 20.62
C TYR A 66 -11.53 8.42 21.92
N LYS A 67 -12.19 8.25 23.07
CA LYS A 67 -11.54 8.22 24.40
C LYS A 67 -10.56 7.06 24.56
N ASN A 68 -10.69 6.01 23.74
CA ASN A 68 -9.79 4.87 23.72
C ASN A 68 -8.44 5.19 23.04
N TYR A 69 -8.34 6.37 22.40
CA TYR A 69 -7.18 6.80 21.61
C TYR A 69 -6.60 8.13 22.12
N PRO A 70 -6.08 8.18 23.35
CA PRO A 70 -5.64 9.43 23.99
C PRO A 70 -4.48 10.13 23.29
N ASP A 71 -3.73 9.39 22.45
CA ASP A 71 -2.59 9.95 21.70
C ASP A 71 -3.02 10.70 20.42
N GLN A 72 -4.33 10.64 20.07
CA GLN A 72 -4.88 11.39 18.97
C GLN A 72 -5.20 12.82 19.41
N THR A 73 -4.62 13.80 18.74
CA THR A 73 -4.80 15.23 19.08
C THR A 73 -5.68 15.98 18.08
N GLY A 74 -6.12 15.31 17.04
CA GLY A 74 -6.96 15.87 15.98
C GLY A 74 -8.45 15.92 16.33
N LYS A 75 -9.26 16.22 15.34
CA LYS A 75 -10.72 16.13 15.42
C LYS A 75 -11.23 14.71 15.33
N LEU A 76 -10.45 13.83 14.72
CA LEU A 76 -10.74 12.42 14.51
C LEU A 76 -9.64 11.58 15.17
N ALA A 77 -10.02 10.45 15.73
CA ALA A 77 -9.10 9.34 15.95
C ALA A 77 -9.17 8.44 14.72
N ILE A 78 -8.03 8.27 14.05
CA ILE A 78 -7.93 7.43 12.86
C ILE A 78 -7.29 6.10 13.27
N VAL A 79 -8.12 5.07 13.26
CA VAL A 79 -7.67 3.68 13.42
C VAL A 79 -7.29 3.18 12.04
N ASN A 80 -6.03 2.84 11.87
CA ASN A 80 -5.51 2.25 10.64
C ASN A 80 -4.65 1.03 11.01
N HIS A 81 -5.20 -0.15 10.78
CA HIS A 81 -4.50 -1.43 10.98
C HIS A 81 -4.13 -1.99 9.62
N GLU A 82 -2.84 -1.89 9.26
CA GLU A 82 -2.41 -2.15 7.90
C GLU A 82 -1.04 -2.85 7.87
N ILE A 83 -0.86 -3.73 6.91
CA ILE A 83 0.42 -4.34 6.55
C ILE A 83 0.51 -4.30 5.04
N ASP A 84 1.58 -3.71 4.48
CA ASP A 84 1.72 -3.50 3.05
C ASP A 84 2.97 -4.13 2.47
N ILE A 85 2.82 -4.68 1.27
CA ILE A 85 3.86 -4.81 0.26
C ILE A 85 3.47 -3.86 -0.87
N GLU A 86 4.19 -2.75 -0.99
CA GLU A 86 4.03 -1.80 -2.09
C GLU A 86 5.19 -1.97 -3.07
N LEU A 87 4.87 -2.05 -4.34
CA LEU A 87 5.80 -2.25 -5.45
C LEU A 87 5.73 -1.03 -6.37
N PRO A 88 6.40 0.07 -5.99
CA PRO A 88 6.43 1.28 -6.80
C PRO A 88 7.31 1.07 -8.02
N THR A 89 6.94 1.67 -9.13
CA THR A 89 7.73 1.59 -10.37
C THR A 89 9.03 2.40 -10.29
N ALA A 90 9.05 3.45 -9.49
CA ALA A 90 10.23 4.20 -9.09
C ALA A 90 10.03 4.67 -7.66
N ASN A 91 11.08 5.11 -7.00
CA ASN A 91 10.95 5.81 -5.73
C ASN A 91 11.72 7.11 -5.80
N ALA A 92 11.01 8.24 -5.72
CA ALA A 92 11.59 9.56 -5.85
C ALA A 92 12.59 9.91 -4.71
N ASP A 93 12.45 9.22 -3.57
CA ASP A 93 13.29 9.45 -2.39
C ASP A 93 14.57 8.60 -2.39
N PHE A 94 14.71 7.65 -3.34
CA PHE A 94 15.83 6.71 -3.39
C PHE A 94 16.30 6.54 -4.84
N ASP A 95 17.60 6.52 -5.03
CA ASP A 95 18.25 6.27 -6.32
C ASP A 95 18.29 4.76 -6.60
N THR A 96 17.13 4.19 -6.93
CA THR A 96 17.01 2.79 -7.35
C THR A 96 16.59 2.70 -8.81
N PRO A 97 17.02 1.68 -9.54
CA PRO A 97 16.49 1.40 -10.87
C PRO A 97 14.98 1.22 -10.81
N THR A 98 14.27 1.55 -11.90
CA THR A 98 12.83 1.32 -12.00
C THR A 98 12.49 -0.15 -11.79
N PHE A 99 11.37 -0.42 -11.14
CA PHE A 99 10.87 -1.76 -10.80
C PHE A 99 11.76 -2.60 -9.88
N HIS A 100 12.80 -1.99 -9.28
CA HIS A 100 13.67 -2.63 -8.29
C HIS A 100 13.36 -2.20 -6.85
N ALA A 101 12.15 -1.78 -6.59
CA ALA A 101 11.77 -1.26 -5.29
C ALA A 101 10.60 -2.03 -4.68
N ALA A 102 10.68 -2.28 -3.38
CA ALA A 102 9.55 -2.61 -2.54
C ALA A 102 9.54 -1.69 -1.33
N ARG A 103 8.36 -1.38 -0.83
CA ARG A 103 8.14 -0.69 0.43
C ARG A 103 7.27 -1.58 1.30
N PHE A 104 7.75 -1.84 2.51
CA PHE A 104 7.06 -2.66 3.50
C PHE A 104 6.60 -1.76 4.63
N ASN A 105 5.30 -1.78 4.92
CA ASN A 105 4.75 -0.96 5.99
C ASN A 105 3.99 -1.81 6.99
N THR A 106 3.96 -1.34 8.22
CA THR A 106 3.11 -1.84 9.29
C THR A 106 2.50 -0.65 10.02
N TYR A 107 1.18 -0.69 10.23
CA TYR A 107 0.44 0.34 10.95
C TYR A 107 -0.34 -0.32 12.09
N GLU A 108 -0.04 0.08 13.30
CA GLU A 108 -0.85 -0.22 14.48
C GLU A 108 -1.98 0.82 14.62
N MET A 109 -1.70 2.03 14.19
CA MET A 109 -2.60 3.18 14.10
C MET A 109 -2.07 4.12 13.01
N GLU A 110 -2.87 5.07 12.55
CA GLU A 110 -2.45 6.04 11.53
C GLU A 110 -1.15 6.79 11.89
N ASN A 111 -1.01 7.16 13.16
CA ASN A 111 0.17 7.88 13.66
C ASN A 111 1.23 6.96 14.30
N ARG A 112 1.05 5.65 14.21
CA ARG A 112 1.96 4.63 14.78
C ARG A 112 2.25 3.59 13.71
N SER A 113 3.24 3.91 12.89
CA SER A 113 3.60 3.11 11.73
C SER A 113 5.10 2.95 11.58
N LYS A 114 5.48 1.92 10.85
CA LYS A 114 6.84 1.68 10.40
C LYS A 114 6.84 1.47 8.91
N SER A 115 7.68 2.20 8.20
CA SER A 115 7.99 1.98 6.78
C SER A 115 9.43 1.53 6.61
N HIS A 116 9.64 0.57 5.75
CA HIS A 116 10.95 0.13 5.32
C HIS A 116 11.02 0.08 3.80
N PHE A 117 12.01 0.77 3.23
CA PHE A 117 12.29 0.72 1.80
C PHE A 117 13.32 -0.38 1.52
N GLN A 118 13.02 -1.22 0.54
CA GLN A 118 13.85 -2.34 0.13
C GLN A 118 14.19 -2.26 -1.35
N THR A 119 15.48 -2.28 -1.68
CA THR A 119 15.92 -2.52 -3.06
C THR A 119 15.81 -4.00 -3.36
N LEU A 120 15.11 -4.33 -4.43
CA LEU A 120 14.98 -5.70 -4.92
C LEU A 120 16.21 -6.07 -5.77
N PRO A 121 16.70 -7.30 -5.68
CA PRO A 121 17.88 -7.73 -6.46
C PRO A 121 17.60 -7.74 -7.97
N GLU A 122 16.36 -8.08 -8.35
CA GLU A 122 15.93 -8.14 -9.75
C GLU A 122 14.70 -7.25 -9.95
N ALA A 123 14.51 -6.78 -11.19
CA ALA A 123 13.31 -6.04 -11.56
C ALA A 123 12.09 -6.95 -11.57
N VAL A 124 10.95 -6.44 -11.09
CA VAL A 124 9.70 -7.21 -11.02
C VAL A 124 8.76 -6.98 -12.20
N ASP A 125 9.21 -6.23 -13.21
CA ASP A 125 8.46 -5.98 -14.46
C ASP A 125 8.94 -6.85 -15.63
N ASP A 126 9.68 -7.90 -15.36
CA ASP A 126 10.25 -8.83 -16.35
C ASP A 126 9.20 -9.69 -17.09
N GLY A 127 7.91 -9.49 -16.76
CA GLY A 127 6.79 -10.22 -17.33
C GLY A 127 6.61 -11.63 -16.76
N GLN A 128 7.36 -11.99 -15.74
CA GLN A 128 7.22 -13.27 -15.04
C GLN A 128 6.25 -13.16 -13.88
N TRP A 129 5.86 -14.29 -13.35
CA TRP A 129 5.09 -14.39 -12.12
C TRP A 129 6.06 -14.38 -10.94
N HIS A 130 5.86 -13.44 -10.02
CA HIS A 130 6.59 -13.33 -8.77
C HIS A 130 5.68 -13.65 -7.59
N THR A 131 6.29 -14.15 -6.51
CA THR A 131 5.59 -14.46 -5.28
C THR A 131 5.87 -13.38 -4.26
N TYR A 132 4.83 -12.73 -3.78
CA TYR A 132 4.86 -11.71 -2.73
C TYR A 132 4.18 -12.27 -1.50
N ARG A 133 4.88 -12.25 -0.36
CA ARG A 133 4.37 -12.85 0.86
C ARG A 133 4.73 -12.03 2.08
N PHE A 134 3.82 -11.97 3.02
CA PHE A 134 4.14 -11.60 4.39
C PHE A 134 3.56 -12.62 5.38
N ASP A 135 4.34 -12.92 6.42
CA ASP A 135 3.92 -13.73 7.55
C ASP A 135 3.63 -12.81 8.72
N TRP A 136 2.37 -12.74 9.10
CA TRP A 136 1.89 -11.85 10.15
C TRP A 136 1.73 -12.64 11.45
N HIS A 137 2.51 -12.25 12.46
CA HIS A 137 2.51 -12.81 13.80
C HIS A 137 2.08 -11.75 14.81
N THR A 138 0.92 -11.91 15.42
CA THR A 138 0.43 -11.01 16.48
C THR A 138 1.13 -11.23 17.82
N GLY A 139 1.98 -12.28 17.89
CA GLY A 139 2.70 -12.64 19.10
C GLY A 139 1.86 -13.33 20.15
N ASP A 140 2.54 -13.81 21.18
CA ASP A 140 1.93 -14.39 22.38
C ASP A 140 2.87 -14.19 23.59
N ALA A 141 2.68 -14.95 24.68
CA ALA A 141 3.52 -14.87 25.87
C ALA A 141 5.00 -15.25 25.63
N ASN A 142 5.31 -15.95 24.52
CA ASN A 142 6.64 -16.48 24.22
C ASN A 142 7.21 -15.92 22.92
N GLU A 143 6.40 -15.29 22.08
CA GLU A 143 6.78 -14.81 20.77
C GLU A 143 6.44 -13.32 20.60
N GLN A 144 7.45 -12.51 20.25
CA GLN A 144 7.24 -11.09 19.98
C GLN A 144 6.42 -10.91 18.68
N PRO A 145 5.46 -9.97 18.65
CA PRO A 145 4.78 -9.58 17.42
C PRO A 145 5.76 -9.18 16.34
N ARG A 146 5.52 -9.63 15.11
CA ARG A 146 6.33 -9.26 13.95
C ARG A 146 5.60 -9.50 12.64
N VAL A 147 6.12 -8.92 11.58
CA VAL A 147 5.79 -9.26 10.19
C VAL A 147 7.07 -9.54 9.43
N ASP A 148 7.13 -10.72 8.80
CA ASP A 148 8.23 -11.15 7.95
C ASP A 148 7.83 -10.96 6.48
N PHE A 149 8.61 -10.20 5.69
CA PHE A 149 8.30 -9.86 4.30
C PHE A 149 9.21 -10.61 3.33
N TYR A 150 8.61 -11.23 2.30
CA TYR A 150 9.31 -12.06 1.32
C TYR A 150 8.94 -11.64 -0.10
N VAL A 151 9.92 -11.74 -1.00
CA VAL A 151 9.72 -11.75 -2.45
C VAL A 151 10.43 -12.97 -3.01
N ASP A 152 9.74 -13.74 -3.83
CA ASP A 152 10.23 -15.00 -4.44
C ASP A 152 10.84 -15.97 -3.42
N GLY A 153 10.21 -16.07 -2.26
CA GLY A 153 10.62 -16.95 -1.17
C GLY A 153 11.83 -16.46 -0.37
N GLN A 154 12.45 -15.35 -0.75
CA GLN A 154 13.55 -14.75 0.00
C GLN A 154 13.00 -13.80 1.07
N LEU A 155 13.37 -14.01 2.33
CA LEU A 155 13.11 -13.05 3.42
C LEU A 155 13.94 -11.77 3.17
N LEU A 156 13.26 -10.64 3.01
CA LEU A 156 13.91 -9.36 2.74
C LEU A 156 13.91 -8.43 3.95
N TYR A 157 12.85 -8.50 4.78
CA TYR A 157 12.71 -7.63 5.94
C TYR A 157 11.83 -8.27 7.01
N THR A 158 12.13 -7.99 8.28
CA THR A 158 11.25 -8.30 9.41
C THR A 158 10.96 -7.00 10.18
N SER A 159 9.70 -6.67 10.32
CA SER A 159 9.24 -5.57 11.18
C SER A 159 8.85 -6.10 12.55
N TYR A 160 9.31 -5.42 13.60
CA TYR A 160 8.90 -5.65 14.99
C TYR A 160 8.18 -4.44 15.58
N GLU A 161 7.98 -3.40 14.78
CA GLU A 161 7.41 -2.13 15.22
C GLU A 161 6.00 -1.98 14.64
N HIS A 162 5.07 -1.49 15.46
CA HIS A 162 3.71 -1.14 15.05
C HIS A 162 2.96 -2.26 14.32
N ILE A 163 3.02 -3.46 14.90
CA ILE A 163 2.35 -4.64 14.35
C ILE A 163 0.86 -4.60 14.70
N PRO A 164 -0.04 -4.56 13.72
CA PRO A 164 -1.47 -4.63 14.01
C PRO A 164 -1.86 -5.97 14.61
N THR A 165 -2.89 -5.97 15.44
CA THR A 165 -3.43 -7.18 16.05
C THR A 165 -4.86 -7.51 15.63
N PRO A 166 -5.72 -6.54 15.27
CA PRO A 166 -7.06 -6.82 14.81
C PRO A 166 -7.09 -7.49 13.43
N ALA A 167 -8.09 -8.32 13.22
CA ALA A 167 -8.35 -8.90 11.91
C ALA A 167 -8.65 -7.80 10.89
N SER A 168 -8.13 -7.97 9.68
CA SER A 168 -8.25 -7.02 8.58
C SER A 168 -8.62 -7.73 7.29
N ARG A 169 -9.11 -7.02 6.29
CA ARG A 169 -9.33 -7.56 4.95
C ARG A 169 -8.03 -7.56 4.18
N LEU A 170 -7.83 -8.58 3.34
CA LEU A 170 -6.75 -8.59 2.37
C LEU A 170 -7.20 -7.86 1.11
N TRP A 171 -6.36 -6.95 0.65
CA TRP A 171 -6.56 -6.13 -0.55
C TRP A 171 -5.43 -6.38 -1.55
N LEU A 172 -5.77 -6.30 -2.82
CA LEU A 172 -4.84 -6.31 -3.94
C LEU A 172 -5.21 -5.17 -4.88
N GLY A 173 -4.23 -4.44 -5.36
CA GLY A 173 -4.56 -3.34 -6.25
C GLY A 173 -3.38 -2.68 -6.92
N ILE A 174 -3.72 -1.72 -7.75
CA ILE A 174 -2.82 -0.78 -8.40
C ILE A 174 -3.37 0.62 -8.20
N TRP A 175 -2.51 1.57 -7.89
CA TRP A 175 -2.86 2.96 -7.72
C TRP A 175 -1.73 3.88 -8.20
N PHE A 176 -2.03 5.17 -8.33
CA PHE A 176 -1.09 6.17 -8.79
C PHE A 176 -1.00 7.29 -7.74
N PRO A 177 0.04 7.31 -6.91
CA PRO A 177 0.22 8.33 -5.88
C PRO A 177 0.73 9.67 -6.46
N ALA A 178 0.20 10.08 -7.60
CA ALA A 178 0.53 11.34 -8.25
C ALA A 178 -0.19 12.49 -7.54
N SER A 179 0.52 13.15 -6.64
CA SER A 179 -0.02 14.22 -5.79
C SER A 179 0.54 15.60 -6.13
N LYS A 180 1.58 15.67 -6.96
CA LYS A 180 2.20 16.93 -7.39
C LYS A 180 1.78 17.21 -8.82
N ASP A 181 1.33 18.44 -9.03
CA ASP A 181 1.07 19.03 -10.34
C ASP A 181 2.37 19.73 -10.78
N SER A 182 3.08 19.13 -11.73
CA SER A 182 4.40 19.62 -12.18
C SER A 182 4.30 20.58 -13.36
N ASP A 183 3.20 20.55 -14.10
CA ASP A 183 2.98 21.38 -15.29
C ASP A 183 1.95 22.49 -15.09
N GLY A 184 1.23 22.49 -13.97
CA GLY A 184 0.31 23.55 -13.57
C GLY A 184 -1.08 23.42 -14.21
N ASP A 185 -1.45 22.24 -14.69
CA ASP A 185 -2.76 22.00 -15.29
C ASP A 185 -3.86 21.68 -14.26
N GLY A 186 -3.51 21.58 -12.98
CA GLY A 186 -4.42 21.32 -11.85
C GLY A 186 -4.55 19.84 -11.50
N PHE A 187 -3.77 18.96 -12.14
CA PHE A 187 -3.80 17.52 -11.89
C PHE A 187 -2.44 17.00 -11.45
N GLY A 188 -2.44 16.01 -10.58
CA GLY A 188 -1.21 15.36 -10.16
C GLY A 188 -0.65 14.46 -11.26
N ASP A 189 0.58 14.72 -11.67
CA ASP A 189 1.32 13.98 -12.70
C ASP A 189 2.56 13.27 -12.17
N THR A 190 2.98 13.59 -10.95
CA THR A 190 4.13 12.97 -10.30
C THR A 190 3.88 12.78 -8.81
N GLY A 191 4.50 11.79 -8.22
CA GLY A 191 4.42 11.45 -6.82
C GLY A 191 5.67 10.73 -6.33
N TRP A 192 5.58 10.08 -5.18
CA TRP A 192 6.71 9.32 -4.62
C TRP A 192 7.09 8.10 -5.48
N THR A 193 6.22 7.64 -6.37
CA THR A 193 6.49 6.58 -7.36
C THR A 193 7.08 7.13 -8.67
N GLY A 194 7.46 8.40 -8.71
CA GLY A 194 7.98 9.08 -9.88
C GLY A 194 6.90 9.64 -10.80
N ALA A 195 7.35 10.16 -11.94
CA ALA A 195 6.47 10.64 -12.99
C ALA A 195 5.71 9.46 -13.60
N ALA A 196 4.49 9.70 -13.92
CA ALA A 196 3.62 8.67 -14.42
C ALA A 196 3.52 8.73 -15.95
N ASP A 197 3.44 7.56 -16.57
CA ASP A 197 3.17 7.39 -17.98
C ASP A 197 1.65 7.44 -18.24
N PHE A 198 1.23 8.38 -19.09
CA PHE A 198 -0.17 8.54 -19.45
C PHE A 198 -0.57 7.72 -20.69
N ASP A 199 0.41 7.26 -21.47
CA ASP A 199 0.17 6.65 -22.78
C ASP A 199 -0.02 5.12 -22.68
N THR A 200 0.30 4.50 -21.53
CA THR A 200 0.19 3.06 -21.35
C THR A 200 -1.09 2.69 -20.59
N ALA A 201 -1.98 1.97 -21.25
CA ALA A 201 -3.12 1.31 -20.61
C ALA A 201 -2.73 -0.12 -20.21
N VAL A 202 -3.00 -0.49 -18.96
CA VAL A 202 -2.84 -1.85 -18.46
C VAL A 202 -4.23 -2.44 -18.17
N PHE A 203 -4.51 -3.59 -18.77
CA PHE A 203 -5.74 -4.35 -18.60
C PHE A 203 -5.46 -5.70 -17.96
#